data_73237e82b83186eda2df0d45a4249f55
#
_entry.id   73237e82b83186eda2df0d45a4249f55
#
_cell.length_a   1.000
_cell.length_b   1.000
_cell.length_c   1.000
_cell.angle_alpha   90.00
_cell.angle_beta   90.00
_cell.angle_gamma   90.00
#
_symmetry.space_group_name_H-M   'P 1'
#
loop_
_entity.id
_entity.type
_entity.pdbx_description
1 polymer ?
#
loop_
_entity_poly.entity_id
_entity_poly.type
_entity_poly.pdbx_seq_one_letter_code
_entity_poly.pdbx_strand_id
1 'polypeptide(L)' 'MKKWQCVVCGLVYDESEGWPDDGLAPGTRWEDVPADWMCPDSGVGKDDFEMIEID' A
#
# COMPACT_ATOMS: atom_id res chain seq x y z
N MET A 1 10.57 -7.71 1.40
CA MET A 1 9.15 -7.34 1.44
C MET A 1 8.77 -6.63 0.13
N LYS A 2 7.52 -6.68 -0.25
CA LYS A 2 7.08 -6.18 -1.54
C LYS A 2 6.78 -4.68 -1.48
N LYS A 3 6.84 -4.04 -2.64
CA LYS A 3 6.40 -2.66 -2.80
C LYS A 3 5.24 -2.63 -3.79
N TRP A 4 4.24 -1.81 -3.50
CA TRP A 4 3.02 -1.69 -4.28
C TRP A 4 2.82 -0.23 -4.64
N GLN A 5 2.48 0.04 -5.89
CA GLN A 5 2.32 1.40 -6.36
C GLN A 5 0.91 1.65 -6.86
N CYS A 6 0.33 2.77 -6.43
CA CYS A 6 -0.95 3.21 -6.95
C CYS A 6 -0.80 3.60 -8.42
N VAL A 7 -1.61 2.99 -9.29
CA VAL A 7 -1.53 3.27 -10.72
C VAL A 7 -2.15 4.61 -11.09
N VAL A 8 -2.87 5.23 -10.17
CA VAL A 8 -3.53 6.52 -10.41
C VAL A 8 -2.63 7.69 -10.05
N CYS A 9 -2.03 7.67 -8.87
CA CYS A 9 -1.23 8.81 -8.40
C CYS A 9 0.26 8.52 -8.21
N GLY A 10 0.66 7.24 -8.28
CA GLY A 10 2.06 6.87 -8.13
C GLY A 10 2.54 6.69 -6.70
N LEU A 11 1.65 6.79 -5.71
CA LEU A 11 2.02 6.56 -4.31
C LEU A 11 2.52 5.13 -4.14
N VAL A 12 3.62 4.96 -3.40
CA VAL A 12 4.20 3.64 -3.15
C VAL A 12 3.91 3.21 -1.71
N TYR A 13 3.33 2.02 -1.57
CA TYR A 13 3.19 1.37 -0.29
C TYR A 13 4.32 0.34 -0.15
N ASP A 14 5.23 0.59 0.78
CA ASP A 14 6.34 -0.32 1.09
C ASP A 14 5.96 -1.14 2.30
N GLU A 15 5.87 -2.47 2.13
CA GLU A 15 5.50 -3.36 3.23
C GLU A 15 6.42 -3.23 4.44
N SER A 16 7.70 -2.94 4.21
CA SER A 16 8.65 -2.80 5.31
C SER A 16 8.43 -1.54 6.14
N GLU A 17 7.86 -0.51 5.56
CA GLU A 17 7.59 0.76 6.23
C GLU A 17 6.17 0.88 6.75
N GLY A 18 5.22 0.15 6.14
CA GLY A 18 3.81 0.25 6.46
C GLY A 18 3.25 1.62 6.12
N TRP A 19 2.17 1.98 6.79
CA TRP A 19 1.57 3.31 6.67
C TRP A 19 0.99 3.70 8.03
N PRO A 20 1.86 4.13 8.98
CA PRO A 20 1.43 4.39 10.36
C PRO A 20 0.32 5.43 10.48
N ASP A 21 0.25 6.39 9.56
CA ASP A 21 -0.79 7.42 9.57
C ASP A 21 -2.19 6.80 9.43
N ASP A 22 -2.29 5.63 8.82
CA ASP A 22 -3.54 4.89 8.65
C ASP A 22 -3.59 3.65 9.55
N GLY A 23 -2.69 3.56 10.52
CA GLY A 23 -2.66 2.45 11.46
C GLY A 23 -2.00 1.19 10.92
N LEU A 24 -1.28 1.27 9.82
CA LEU A 24 -0.57 0.14 9.24
C LEU A 24 0.88 0.16 9.73
N ALA A 25 1.18 -0.70 10.68
CA ALA A 25 2.51 -0.74 11.29
C ALA A 25 3.58 -1.17 10.26
N PRO A 26 4.84 -0.75 10.46
CA PRO A 26 5.95 -1.26 9.64
C PRO A 26 5.96 -2.78 9.64
N GLY A 27 6.13 -3.38 8.46
CA GLY A 27 6.08 -4.82 8.30
C GLY A 27 4.71 -5.38 7.95
N THR A 28 3.69 -4.53 7.80
CA THR A 28 2.36 -4.98 7.39
C THR A 28 2.40 -5.39 5.93
N ARG A 29 2.12 -6.66 5.67
CA ARG A 29 2.06 -7.18 4.30
C ARG A 29 0.82 -6.68 3.60
N TRP A 30 0.90 -6.60 2.27
CA TRP A 30 -0.22 -6.13 1.45
C TRP A 30 -1.51 -6.93 1.72
N GLU A 31 -1.37 -8.23 1.88
CA GLU A 31 -2.51 -9.12 2.16
C GLU A 31 -3.14 -8.85 3.54
N ASP A 32 -2.38 -8.26 4.45
CA ASP A 32 -2.85 -7.90 5.80
C ASP A 32 -3.39 -6.47 5.85
N VAL A 33 -3.19 -5.68 4.80
CA VAL A 33 -3.80 -4.36 4.69
C VAL A 33 -5.31 -4.55 4.51
N PRO A 34 -6.15 -3.83 5.29
CA PRO A 34 -7.60 -3.98 5.18
C PRO A 34 -8.09 -3.84 3.75
N ALA A 35 -9.06 -4.67 3.36
CA ALA A 35 -9.59 -4.66 2.00
C ALA A 35 -10.24 -3.32 1.64
N ASP A 36 -10.70 -2.57 2.64
CA ASP A 36 -11.32 -1.26 2.46
C ASP A 36 -10.34 -0.09 2.59
N TRP A 37 -9.04 -0.39 2.75
CA TRP A 37 -8.04 0.66 2.80
C TRP A 37 -7.99 1.38 1.44
N MET A 38 -7.88 2.69 1.49
CA MET A 38 -7.86 3.51 0.29
C MET A 38 -6.55 4.29 0.23
N CYS A 39 -6.11 4.54 -1.00
CA CYS A 39 -4.91 5.34 -1.23
C CYS A 39 -5.09 6.71 -0.56
N PRO A 40 -4.19 7.11 0.36
CA PRO A 40 -4.34 8.37 1.08
C PRO A 40 -4.20 9.60 0.19
N ASP A 41 -3.68 9.41 -1.02
CA ASP A 41 -3.44 10.52 -1.95
C ASP A 41 -4.54 10.63 -3.00
N SER A 42 -4.88 9.53 -3.67
CA SER A 42 -5.88 9.54 -4.75
C SER A 42 -7.25 9.06 -4.31
N GLY A 43 -7.35 8.34 -3.21
CA GLY A 43 -8.62 7.82 -2.70
C GLY A 43 -9.13 6.56 -3.38
N VAL A 44 -8.33 5.95 -4.25
CA VAL A 44 -8.72 4.68 -4.88
C VAL A 44 -8.41 3.51 -3.95
N GLY A 45 -9.04 2.36 -4.21
CA GLY A 45 -8.86 1.17 -3.40
C GLY A 45 -7.61 0.38 -3.74
N LYS A 46 -7.42 -0.73 -3.03
CA LYS A 46 -6.26 -1.60 -3.23
C LYS A 46 -6.20 -2.17 -4.65
N ASP A 47 -7.33 -2.34 -5.30
CA ASP A 47 -7.39 -2.90 -6.66
C ASP A 47 -6.65 -2.03 -7.68
N ASP A 48 -6.42 -0.78 -7.37
CA ASP A 48 -5.69 0.15 -8.24
C ASP A 48 -4.20 0.24 -7.89
N PHE A 49 -3.69 -0.74 -7.17
CA PHE A 49 -2.27 -0.86 -6.87
C PHE A 49 -1.67 -2.03 -7.61
N GLU A 50 -0.42 -1.86 -8.03
CA GLU A 50 0.37 -2.87 -8.70
C GLU A 50 1.61 -3.18 -7.90
N MET A 51 1.99 -4.47 -7.81
CA MET A 51 3.25 -4.83 -7.21
C MET A 51 4.39 -4.44 -8.15
N ILE A 52 5.31 -3.60 -7.67
CA ILE A 52 6.40 -3.08 -8.49
C ILE A 52 7.76 -3.67 -8.10
N GLU A 53 7.88 -4.22 -6.90
CA GLU A 53 9.16 -4.73 -6.43
C GLU A 53 8.94 -5.83 -5.40
N ILE A 54 9.75 -6.87 -5.51
CA ILE A 54 9.85 -7.93 -4.51
C ILE A 54 11.25 -7.84 -3.95
N ASP A 55 11.34 -7.68 -2.65
CA ASP A 55 12.64 -7.52 -2.01
C ASP A 55 12.87 -8.63 -1.00
#